data_1cc57c670b944872d190b3eb0bb4a255
#
_entry.id   1cc57c670b944872d190b3eb0bb4a255
#
_cell.length_a   1.000
_cell.length_b   1.000
_cell.length_c   1.000
_cell.angle_alpha   90.00
_cell.angle_beta   90.00
_cell.angle_gamma   90.00
#
_symmetry.space_group_name_H-M   'P 1'
#
loop_
_entity.id
_entity.type
_entity.pdbx_description
1 polymer ?
#
loop_
_entity_poly.entity_id
_entity_poly.type
_entity_poly.pdbx_seq_one_letter_code
_entity_poly.pdbx_strand_id
1 'polypeptide(L)'
;IPPGTGCGSFLTHTTGELLAAVLPDNLLRAGELPCWWLYSIALGVFFVALPFSRYMHIFTEIPLIFMRNAGLRSGERPSSYDRFQTDACSRCGICIDPCQLQRAGIHGVQAVYFLRDRRYGKLTDAVADNCLMCGRCERACPVGIEQNTLRLNSRQQRAVPVGNNRYGYAQ
;
A
#
# COMPACT_ATOMS: atom_id res chain seq x y z
N ILE A 1 -31.79 -11.82 -24.55
CA ILE A 1 -31.03 -10.74 -25.24
C ILE A 1 -31.42 -10.84 -26.70
N PRO A 2 -31.95 -9.78 -27.34
CA PRO A 2 -32.31 -9.87 -28.74
C PRO A 2 -31.07 -10.14 -29.60
N PRO A 3 -31.15 -11.03 -30.58
CA PRO A 3 -30.05 -11.31 -31.50
C PRO A 3 -29.80 -10.05 -32.36
N GLY A 4 -28.67 -9.38 -32.15
CA GLY A 4 -28.28 -8.28 -33.01
C GLY A 4 -27.47 -7.14 -32.35
N THR A 5 -27.25 -7.12 -31.05
CA THR A 5 -26.40 -6.11 -30.42
C THR A 5 -24.96 -6.63 -30.27
N GLY A 6 -24.20 -6.55 -31.36
CA GLY A 6 -22.80 -6.98 -31.43
C GLY A 6 -21.80 -6.12 -30.69
N CYS A 7 -22.18 -5.54 -29.54
CA CYS A 7 -21.31 -4.72 -28.70
C CYS A 7 -20.91 -5.42 -27.39
N GLY A 8 -21.14 -6.74 -27.28
CA GLY A 8 -20.63 -7.53 -26.15
C GLY A 8 -19.16 -7.89 -26.32
N SER A 9 -18.42 -7.89 -25.21
CA SER A 9 -17.07 -8.47 -25.21
C SER A 9 -17.15 -9.92 -25.72
N PHE A 10 -16.17 -10.37 -26.48
CA PHE A 10 -16.01 -11.74 -26.96
C PHE A 10 -16.25 -12.77 -25.82
N LEU A 11 -15.75 -12.51 -24.61
CA LEU A 11 -15.95 -13.37 -23.44
C LEU A 11 -17.42 -13.44 -22.98
N THR A 12 -18.13 -12.34 -22.97
CA THR A 12 -19.54 -12.30 -22.52
C THR A 12 -20.47 -12.97 -23.53
N HIS A 13 -20.15 -12.88 -24.82
CA HIS A 13 -20.92 -13.55 -25.87
C HIS A 13 -20.77 -15.08 -25.80
N THR A 14 -19.52 -15.56 -25.77
CA THR A 14 -19.25 -17.01 -25.72
C THR A 14 -19.74 -17.66 -24.44
N THR A 15 -19.61 -17.00 -23.28
CA THR A 15 -20.16 -17.52 -22.02
C THR A 15 -21.69 -17.50 -22.01
N GLY A 16 -22.31 -16.51 -22.62
CA GLY A 16 -23.77 -16.43 -22.78
C GLY A 16 -24.32 -17.57 -23.65
N GLU A 17 -23.71 -17.87 -24.79
CA GLU A 17 -24.09 -18.97 -25.66
C GLU A 17 -23.91 -20.34 -24.98
N LEU A 18 -22.80 -20.51 -24.25
CA LEU A 18 -22.53 -21.74 -23.51
C LEU A 18 -23.58 -22.01 -22.42
N LEU A 19 -23.93 -20.94 -21.66
CA LEU A 19 -24.95 -21.01 -20.63
C LEU A 19 -26.35 -21.31 -21.22
N ALA A 20 -26.69 -20.69 -22.34
CA ALA A 20 -27.96 -20.92 -23.03
C ALA A 20 -28.05 -22.33 -23.62
N ALA A 21 -26.93 -22.97 -23.96
CA ALA A 21 -26.92 -24.34 -24.45
C ALA A 21 -27.09 -25.40 -23.33
N VAL A 22 -26.73 -25.07 -22.09
CA VAL A 22 -26.71 -26.00 -20.96
C VAL A 22 -27.91 -25.82 -20.03
N LEU A 23 -28.42 -24.58 -19.87
CA LEU A 23 -29.47 -24.24 -18.91
C LEU A 23 -30.81 -23.93 -19.65
N PRO A 24 -31.95 -24.38 -19.11
CA PRO A 24 -33.24 -24.02 -19.65
C PRO A 24 -33.54 -22.52 -19.45
N ASP A 25 -34.22 -21.88 -20.39
CA ASP A 25 -34.55 -20.46 -20.38
C ASP A 25 -35.25 -19.97 -19.11
N ASN A 26 -36.07 -20.83 -18.51
CA ASN A 26 -36.77 -20.49 -17.26
C ASN A 26 -35.79 -20.26 -16.10
N LEU A 27 -34.71 -21.06 -16.03
CA LEU A 27 -33.69 -20.94 -14.99
C LEU A 27 -32.79 -19.72 -15.23
N LEU A 28 -32.47 -19.44 -16.49
CA LEU A 28 -31.70 -18.25 -16.87
C LEU A 28 -32.42 -16.96 -16.49
N ARG A 29 -33.72 -16.87 -16.80
CA ARG A 29 -34.56 -15.70 -16.45
C ARG A 29 -34.75 -15.56 -14.93
N ALA A 30 -34.95 -16.66 -14.22
CA ALA A 30 -35.08 -16.63 -12.76
C ALA A 30 -33.76 -16.25 -12.07
N GLY A 31 -32.63 -16.61 -12.67
CA GLY A 31 -31.30 -16.30 -12.16
C GLY A 31 -30.79 -14.88 -12.46
N GLU A 32 -31.36 -14.20 -13.47
CA GLU A 32 -30.86 -12.89 -13.93
C GLU A 32 -30.84 -11.85 -12.81
N LEU A 33 -31.94 -11.64 -12.12
CA LEU A 33 -32.06 -10.64 -11.07
C LEU A 33 -31.19 -10.94 -9.83
N PRO A 34 -31.20 -12.18 -9.27
CA PRO A 34 -30.34 -12.50 -8.14
C PRO A 34 -28.85 -12.46 -8.49
N CYS A 35 -28.43 -12.92 -9.69
CA CYS A 35 -27.04 -12.81 -10.13
C CYS A 35 -26.59 -11.36 -10.29
N TRP A 36 -27.48 -10.49 -10.81
CA TRP A 36 -27.18 -9.07 -10.93
C TRP A 36 -26.97 -8.41 -9.55
N TRP A 37 -27.82 -8.72 -8.58
CA TRP A 37 -27.68 -8.23 -7.21
C TRP A 37 -26.43 -8.79 -6.54
N LEU A 38 -26.16 -10.08 -6.70
CA LEU A 38 -24.94 -10.71 -6.14
C LEU A 38 -23.68 -10.05 -6.69
N TYR A 39 -23.61 -9.83 -7.99
CA TYR A 39 -22.50 -9.14 -8.65
C TYR A 39 -22.35 -7.71 -8.14
N SER A 40 -23.44 -6.95 -8.06
CA SER A 40 -23.43 -5.56 -7.61
C SER A 40 -22.97 -5.44 -6.15
N ILE A 41 -23.45 -6.33 -5.27
CA ILE A 41 -23.04 -6.37 -3.87
C ILE A 41 -21.56 -6.77 -3.76
N ALA A 42 -21.13 -7.80 -4.48
CA ALA A 42 -19.74 -8.25 -4.49
C ALA A 42 -18.79 -7.14 -4.95
N LEU A 43 -19.17 -6.41 -6.00
CA LEU A 43 -18.42 -5.27 -6.51
C LEU A 43 -18.37 -4.13 -5.49
N GLY A 44 -19.48 -3.83 -4.83
CA GLY A 44 -19.56 -2.83 -3.75
C GLY A 44 -18.64 -3.19 -2.58
N VAL A 45 -18.71 -4.43 -2.11
CA VAL A 45 -17.83 -4.95 -1.04
C VAL A 45 -16.37 -4.89 -1.45
N PHE A 46 -16.05 -5.24 -2.70
CA PHE A 46 -14.69 -5.13 -3.25
C PHE A 46 -14.17 -3.69 -3.17
N PHE A 47 -14.94 -2.69 -3.63
CA PHE A 47 -14.52 -1.29 -3.57
C PHE A 47 -14.36 -0.78 -2.14
N VAL A 48 -15.24 -1.17 -1.21
CA VAL A 48 -15.13 -0.82 0.21
C VAL A 48 -13.90 -1.49 0.85
N ALA A 49 -13.55 -2.71 0.43
CA ALA A 49 -12.39 -3.43 0.95
C ALA A 49 -11.05 -2.93 0.39
N LEU A 50 -11.04 -2.25 -0.76
CA LEU A 50 -9.81 -1.74 -1.40
C LEU A 50 -8.91 -0.92 -0.48
N PRO A 51 -9.41 0.08 0.29
CA PRO A 51 -8.59 0.89 1.18
C PRO A 51 -7.91 0.09 2.29
N PHE A 52 -8.48 -1.06 2.67
CA PHE A 52 -7.96 -1.94 3.73
C PHE A 52 -7.07 -3.05 3.20
N SER A 53 -7.00 -3.22 1.89
CA SER A 53 -6.25 -4.27 1.21
C SER A 53 -4.85 -3.82 0.77
N ARG A 54 -4.07 -4.75 0.23
CA ARG A 54 -2.76 -4.46 -0.38
C ARG A 54 -2.87 -3.55 -1.60
N TYR A 55 -4.03 -3.46 -2.24
CA TYR A 55 -4.25 -2.65 -3.44
C TYR A 55 -4.30 -1.14 -3.16
N MET A 56 -4.31 -0.74 -1.89
CA MET A 56 -4.26 0.68 -1.51
C MET A 56 -3.05 1.40 -2.11
N HIS A 57 -1.91 0.72 -2.30
CA HIS A 57 -0.71 1.34 -2.88
C HIS A 57 -0.94 1.88 -4.31
N ILE A 58 -1.80 1.25 -5.12
CA ILE A 58 -2.10 1.70 -6.49
C ILE A 58 -2.73 3.09 -6.45
N PHE A 59 -3.70 3.30 -5.55
CA PHE A 59 -4.38 4.59 -5.41
C PHE A 59 -3.52 5.66 -4.76
N THR A 60 -2.59 5.28 -3.88
CA THR A 60 -1.68 6.21 -3.21
C THR A 60 -0.46 6.55 -4.05
N GLU A 61 -0.03 5.68 -4.95
CA GLU A 61 1.12 5.91 -5.83
C GLU A 61 0.85 7.02 -6.84
N ILE A 62 -0.35 7.06 -7.42
CA ILE A 62 -0.73 8.10 -8.40
C ILE A 62 -0.58 9.51 -7.80
N PRO A 63 -1.25 9.88 -6.69
CA PRO A 63 -1.06 11.19 -6.08
C PRO A 63 0.37 11.41 -5.59
N LEU A 64 1.09 10.36 -5.17
CA LEU A 64 2.48 10.48 -4.75
C LEU A 64 3.40 10.91 -5.91
N ILE A 65 3.19 10.37 -7.11
CA ILE A 65 3.91 10.78 -8.33
C ILE A 65 3.64 12.26 -8.62
N PHE A 66 2.37 12.70 -8.57
CA PHE A 66 2.02 14.11 -8.79
C PHE A 66 2.66 15.02 -7.75
N MET A 67 2.62 14.67 -6.48
CA MET A 67 3.23 15.43 -5.40
C MET A 67 4.74 15.58 -5.60
N ARG A 68 5.43 14.51 -6.01
CA ARG A 68 6.87 14.54 -6.32
C ARG A 68 7.19 15.44 -7.51
N ASN A 69 6.39 15.35 -8.56
CA ASN A 69 6.55 16.20 -9.74
C ASN A 69 6.29 17.68 -9.40
N ALA A 70 5.43 17.96 -8.43
CA ALA A 70 5.22 19.28 -7.87
C ALA A 70 6.34 19.74 -6.91
N GLY A 71 7.40 18.94 -6.74
CA GLY A 71 8.55 19.29 -5.91
C GLY A 71 8.38 19.02 -4.41
N LEU A 72 7.28 18.36 -4.01
CA LEU A 72 7.08 18.00 -2.60
C LEU A 72 8.07 16.91 -2.19
N ARG A 73 8.74 17.16 -1.06
CA ARG A 73 9.70 16.25 -0.43
C ARG A 73 9.41 16.12 1.06
N SER A 74 9.80 15.01 1.64
CA SER A 74 9.80 14.89 3.10
C SER A 74 10.78 15.90 3.70
N GLY A 75 10.27 16.74 4.57
CA GLY A 75 11.06 17.76 5.28
C GLY A 75 11.42 17.31 6.69
N GLU A 76 12.03 18.24 7.45
CA GLU A 76 12.40 18.03 8.86
C GLU A 76 11.16 17.87 9.77
N ARG A 77 10.01 18.38 9.36
CA ARG A 77 8.77 18.27 10.11
C ARG A 77 7.86 17.22 9.47
N PRO A 78 7.18 16.41 10.29
CA PRO A 78 6.22 15.44 9.77
C PRO A 78 5.10 16.15 9.04
N SER A 79 4.83 15.68 7.84
CA SER A 79 3.82 16.26 6.95
C SER A 79 2.78 15.22 6.55
N SER A 80 1.69 15.69 5.97
CA SER A 80 0.70 14.80 5.34
C SER A 80 1.33 13.95 4.24
N TYR A 81 2.37 14.46 3.57
CA TYR A 81 3.14 13.75 2.57
C TYR A 81 3.84 12.50 3.15
N ASP A 82 4.42 12.59 4.37
CA ASP A 82 5.01 11.44 5.05
C ASP A 82 4.01 10.33 5.32
N ARG A 83 2.76 10.71 5.60
CA ARG A 83 1.68 9.75 5.79
C ARG A 83 1.32 9.07 4.48
N PHE A 84 1.21 9.83 3.40
CA PHE A 84 1.02 9.27 2.05
C PHE A 84 2.11 8.28 1.67
N GLN A 85 3.38 8.61 1.90
CA GLN A 85 4.50 7.70 1.65
C GLN A 85 4.38 6.40 2.48
N THR A 86 3.99 6.52 3.76
CA THR A 86 3.80 5.36 4.63
C THR A 86 2.68 4.45 4.11
N ASP A 87 1.58 5.05 3.63
CA ASP A 87 0.42 4.32 3.11
C ASP A 87 0.65 3.76 1.69
N ALA A 88 1.55 4.36 0.92
CA ALA A 88 1.95 3.86 -0.40
C ALA A 88 2.77 2.55 -0.35
N CYS A 89 3.25 2.14 0.82
CA CYS A 89 4.00 0.90 0.96
C CYS A 89 3.09 -0.33 0.76
N SER A 90 3.32 -1.08 -0.32
CA SER A 90 2.62 -2.33 -0.64
C SER A 90 3.08 -3.54 0.18
N ARG A 91 4.13 -3.39 0.99
CA ARG A 91 4.80 -4.48 1.74
C ARG A 91 5.36 -5.58 0.83
N CYS A 92 5.84 -5.23 -0.34
CA CYS A 92 6.42 -6.19 -1.30
C CYS A 92 7.67 -6.91 -0.79
N GLY A 93 8.37 -6.37 0.21
CA GLY A 93 9.55 -6.99 0.81
C GLY A 93 10.87 -6.72 0.08
N ILE A 94 10.87 -6.10 -1.11
CA ILE A 94 12.09 -5.85 -1.91
C ILE A 94 13.17 -5.11 -1.11
N CYS A 95 12.79 -4.25 -0.17
CA CYS A 95 13.72 -3.50 0.68
C CYS A 95 14.44 -4.36 1.75
N ILE A 96 14.07 -5.64 1.92
CA ILE A 96 14.71 -6.56 2.87
C ILE A 96 16.05 -7.04 2.33
N ASP A 97 16.12 -7.45 1.07
CA ASP A 97 17.30 -8.06 0.47
C ASP A 97 18.56 -7.16 0.47
N PRO A 98 18.48 -5.86 0.12
CA PRO A 98 19.63 -4.97 0.15
C PRO A 98 20.01 -4.51 1.56
N CYS A 99 19.23 -4.84 2.59
CA CYS A 99 19.46 -4.38 3.95
C CYS A 99 20.72 -5.04 4.57
N GLN A 100 21.66 -4.20 5.04
CA GLN A 100 22.87 -4.68 5.68
C GLN A 100 22.59 -5.41 7.00
N LEU A 101 21.60 -4.96 7.77
CA LEU A 101 21.21 -5.59 9.02
C LEU A 101 20.61 -6.98 8.78
N GLN A 102 19.87 -7.16 7.68
CA GLN A 102 19.37 -8.48 7.28
C GLN A 102 20.53 -9.45 7.01
N ARG A 103 21.56 -8.98 6.32
CA ARG A 103 22.77 -9.80 6.03
C ARG A 103 23.59 -10.10 7.29
N ALA A 104 23.53 -9.23 8.29
CA ALA A 104 24.14 -9.43 9.59
C ALA A 104 23.30 -10.31 10.54
N GLY A 105 22.18 -10.87 10.08
CA GLY A 105 21.31 -11.71 10.90
C GLY A 105 20.36 -10.93 11.83
N ILE A 106 20.29 -9.59 11.70
CA ILE A 106 19.41 -8.75 12.51
C ILE A 106 18.09 -8.57 11.77
N HIS A 107 17.05 -9.22 12.27
CA HIS A 107 15.72 -9.21 11.66
C HIS A 107 14.76 -8.24 12.37
N GLY A 108 13.68 -7.86 11.68
CA GLY A 108 12.59 -7.05 12.26
C GLY A 108 12.78 -5.54 12.21
N VAL A 109 13.99 -5.04 11.84
CA VAL A 109 14.30 -3.59 11.76
C VAL A 109 14.29 -3.03 10.34
N GLN A 110 14.05 -3.86 9.34
CA GLN A 110 14.05 -3.48 7.94
C GLN A 110 12.93 -2.46 7.63
N ALA A 111 13.06 -1.76 6.51
CA ALA A 111 12.17 -0.68 6.13
C ALA A 111 10.69 -1.07 6.07
N VAL A 112 10.38 -2.28 5.59
CA VAL A 112 9.01 -2.79 5.52
C VAL A 112 8.36 -2.92 6.90
N TYR A 113 9.10 -3.36 7.92
CA TYR A 113 8.60 -3.48 9.29
C TYR A 113 8.41 -2.10 9.92
N PHE A 114 9.35 -1.18 9.71
CA PHE A 114 9.24 0.20 10.15
C PHE A 114 7.98 0.88 9.60
N LEU A 115 7.73 0.78 8.29
CA LEU A 115 6.53 1.37 7.67
C LEU A 115 5.24 0.72 8.14
N ARG A 116 5.25 -0.61 8.33
CA ARG A 116 4.12 -1.34 8.88
C ARG A 116 3.78 -0.83 10.27
N ASP A 117 4.77 -0.80 11.16
CA ASP A 117 4.56 -0.46 12.57
C ASP A 117 4.20 1.03 12.72
N ARG A 118 4.77 1.91 11.89
CA ARG A 118 4.38 3.31 11.80
C ARG A 118 2.93 3.48 11.35
N ARG A 119 2.48 2.74 10.34
CA ARG A 119 1.09 2.77 9.86
C ARG A 119 0.07 2.42 10.94
N TYR A 120 0.42 1.44 11.77
CA TYR A 120 -0.47 0.96 12.84
C TYR A 120 -0.23 1.64 14.20
N GLY A 121 0.66 2.62 14.27
CA GLY A 121 0.99 3.30 15.54
C GLY A 121 1.69 2.41 16.55
N LYS A 122 2.30 1.30 16.14
CA LYS A 122 2.99 0.31 16.96
C LYS A 122 4.51 0.39 16.87
N LEU A 123 5.04 1.53 16.45
CA LEU A 123 6.47 1.71 16.24
C LEU A 123 7.23 1.63 17.57
N THR A 124 8.12 0.67 17.68
CA THR A 124 9.03 0.50 18.82
C THR A 124 10.35 1.21 18.57
N ASP A 125 11.05 1.60 19.64
CA ASP A 125 12.36 2.25 19.57
C ASP A 125 13.38 1.36 18.87
N ALA A 126 13.37 0.05 19.15
CA ALA A 126 14.24 -0.91 18.50
C ALA A 126 14.12 -0.90 16.97
N VAL A 127 12.90 -0.81 16.44
CA VAL A 127 12.67 -0.79 14.99
C VAL A 127 13.06 0.56 14.38
N ALA A 128 12.84 1.66 15.10
CA ALA A 128 13.12 2.99 14.59
C ALA A 128 14.61 3.35 14.67
N ASP A 129 15.30 2.98 15.75
CA ASP A 129 16.64 3.48 16.06
C ASP A 129 17.79 2.59 15.58
N ASN A 130 17.57 1.29 15.48
CA ASN A 130 18.63 0.34 15.06
C ASN A 130 18.94 0.34 13.55
N CYS A 131 18.44 1.30 12.77
CA CYS A 131 18.74 1.40 11.35
C CYS A 131 20.02 2.19 11.09
N LEU A 132 20.90 1.68 10.24
CA LEU A 132 22.16 2.32 9.81
C LEU A 132 21.96 3.52 8.86
N MET A 133 20.75 3.79 8.43
CA MET A 133 20.38 4.87 7.51
C MET A 133 21.19 4.90 6.19
N CYS A 134 21.60 3.73 5.70
CA CYS A 134 22.46 3.58 4.52
C CYS A 134 21.77 3.85 3.17
N GLY A 135 20.45 4.03 3.13
CA GLY A 135 19.66 4.38 1.94
C GLY A 135 19.47 3.26 0.91
N ARG A 136 19.99 2.06 1.13
CA ARG A 136 19.85 0.95 0.14
C ARG A 136 18.40 0.52 -0.06
N CYS A 137 17.61 0.48 1.00
CA CYS A 137 16.18 0.15 0.94
C CYS A 137 15.38 1.20 0.17
N GLU A 138 15.77 2.46 0.26
CA GLU A 138 15.16 3.59 -0.45
C GLU A 138 15.42 3.48 -1.96
N ARG A 139 16.67 3.20 -2.35
CA ARG A 139 17.03 3.00 -3.76
C ARG A 139 16.38 1.77 -4.39
N ALA A 140 16.14 0.73 -3.61
CA ALA A 140 15.50 -0.49 -4.08
C ALA A 140 13.96 -0.39 -4.10
N CYS A 141 13.38 0.64 -3.50
CA CYS A 141 11.93 0.78 -3.41
C CYS A 141 11.33 1.19 -4.76
N PRO A 142 10.46 0.38 -5.38
CA PRO A 142 9.84 0.73 -6.66
C PRO A 142 8.92 1.96 -6.56
N VAL A 143 8.33 2.17 -5.39
CA VAL A 143 7.50 3.36 -5.10
C VAL A 143 8.35 4.58 -4.75
N GLY A 144 9.64 4.41 -4.46
CA GLY A 144 10.59 5.49 -4.15
C GLY A 144 10.29 6.19 -2.81
N ILE A 145 9.89 5.46 -1.78
CA ILE A 145 9.61 6.00 -0.45
C ILE A 145 10.90 6.49 0.22
N GLU A 146 10.91 7.71 0.73
CA GLU A 146 12.05 8.35 1.40
C GLU A 146 12.24 7.81 2.83
N GLN A 147 12.74 6.57 2.92
CA GLN A 147 12.84 5.80 4.17
C GLN A 147 13.71 6.47 5.23
N ASN A 148 14.83 7.07 4.81
CA ASN A 148 15.77 7.71 5.72
C ASN A 148 15.14 8.94 6.37
N THR A 149 14.49 9.78 5.59
CA THR A 149 13.82 10.98 6.10
C THR A 149 12.67 10.61 7.04
N LEU A 150 11.87 9.62 6.68
CA LEU A 150 10.78 9.14 7.54
C LEU A 150 11.28 8.59 8.90
N ARG A 151 12.42 7.89 8.90
CA ARG A 151 13.05 7.40 10.14
C ARG A 151 13.61 8.54 10.96
N LEU A 152 14.30 9.48 10.31
CA LEU A 152 14.84 10.65 10.99
C LEU A 152 13.74 11.46 11.68
N ASN A 153 12.64 11.73 10.97
CA ASN A 153 11.47 12.40 11.54
C ASN A 153 10.89 11.61 12.73
N SER A 154 10.81 10.29 12.64
CA SER A 154 10.33 9.47 13.75
C SER A 154 11.25 9.49 14.97
N ARG A 155 12.56 9.53 14.77
CA ARG A 155 13.55 9.70 15.86
C ARG A 155 13.44 11.07 16.50
N GLN A 156 13.35 12.12 15.71
CA GLN A 156 13.21 13.49 16.20
C GLN A 156 11.93 13.71 17.03
N GLN A 157 10.82 13.11 16.61
CA GLN A 157 9.54 13.20 17.33
C GLN A 157 9.59 12.53 18.71
N ARG A 158 10.37 11.47 18.85
CA ARG A 158 10.50 10.70 20.10
C ARG A 158 11.61 11.23 21.00
N ALA A 159 12.54 12.01 20.45
CA ALA A 159 13.60 12.62 21.24
C ALA A 159 13.01 13.61 22.26
N VAL A 160 13.17 13.30 23.51
CA VAL A 160 12.80 14.20 24.59
C VAL A 160 13.97 15.17 24.79
N PRO A 161 13.76 16.49 24.70
CA PRO A 161 14.83 17.44 24.96
C PRO A 161 15.24 17.38 26.45
N VAL A 162 16.49 17.04 26.69
CA VAL A 162 17.12 17.13 28.00
C VAL A 162 18.05 18.35 27.99
N GLY A 163 17.61 19.44 28.59
CA GLY A 163 18.31 20.70 28.46
C GLY A 163 18.37 21.17 27.01
N ASN A 164 19.56 21.50 26.51
CA ASN A 164 19.78 21.85 25.10
C ASN A 164 20.08 20.62 24.21
N ASN A 165 20.09 19.43 24.77
CA ASN A 165 20.42 18.22 24.05
C ASN A 165 19.16 17.44 23.65
N ARG A 166 18.79 17.53 22.38
CA ARG A 166 17.60 16.90 21.79
C ARG A 166 17.63 15.37 21.86
N TYR A 167 18.78 14.76 21.98
CA TYR A 167 18.95 13.29 21.94
C TYR A 167 19.15 12.66 23.33
N GLY A 168 19.07 13.45 24.39
CA GLY A 168 19.16 12.93 25.75
C GLY A 168 20.53 12.38 26.14
N TYR A 169 21.59 12.70 25.39
CA TYR A 169 22.94 12.39 25.79
C TYR A 169 23.34 13.30 26.95
N ALA A 170 23.78 12.69 28.05
CA ALA A 170 24.44 13.44 29.11
C ALA A 170 25.73 14.06 28.56
N GLN A 171 25.88 15.34 28.68
CA GLN A 171 27.16 16.01 28.44
C GLN A 171 28.05 15.86 29.67
#